data_2f0649e28acb3af8dfd07565f08f4fe7
#
_entry.id   2f0649e28acb3af8dfd07565f08f4fe7
#
_cell.length_a   1.000
_cell.length_b   1.000
_cell.length_c   1.000
_cell.angle_alpha   90.00
_cell.angle_beta   90.00
_cell.angle_gamma   90.00
#
_symmetry.space_group_name_H-M   'P 1'
#
loop_
_entity.id
_entity.type
_entity.pdbx_description
1 polymer ?
#
loop_
_entity_poly.entity_id
_entity_poly.type
_entity_poly.pdbx_seq_one_letter_code
_entity_poly.pdbx_strand_id
1 'polypeptide(L)' 'MRFLFFIIYISYSYSSNCDAGYVELWEVCYEIETTTTLALEYNHLSGSIPTDIGKLKNLTYLALYNNKLEGEIPKEIGS' A
#
# COMPACT_ATOMS: atom_id res chain seq x y z
N MET A 1 20.96 -22.60 9.66
CA MET A 1 20.48 -22.47 9.58
C MET A 1 20.13 -22.31 9.47
N ARG A 2 19.94 -22.18 9.33
CA ARG A 2 19.36 -21.96 9.24
C ARG A 2 18.62 -21.67 8.99
N PHE A 3 18.23 -21.38 8.99
CA PHE A 3 17.38 -21.10 8.88
C PHE A 3 16.62 -21.03 8.61
N LEU A 4 16.50 -20.84 8.73
CA LEU A 4 15.63 -20.81 8.64
C LEU A 4 15.06 -20.56 8.38
N PHE A 5 15.05 -20.38 8.42
CA PHE A 5 14.24 -20.13 8.37
C PHE A 5 13.63 -19.72 8.01
N PHE A 6 13.76 -19.36 8.09
CA PHE A 6 12.97 -18.93 7.92
C PHE A 6 12.23 -18.64 7.50
N ILE A 7 12.37 -18.59 7.51
CA ILE A 7 11.50 -18.37 7.28
C ILE A 7 10.75 -18.23 6.96
N ILE A 8 10.67 -18.10 6.98
CA ILE A 8 9.80 -17.99 6.91
C ILE A 8 9.12 -17.69 6.73
N TYR A 9 9.04 -17.43 6.83
CA TYR A 9 8.18 -17.07 6.78
C TYR A 9 7.41 -16.65 6.60
N ILE A 10 7.47 -16.35 6.62
CA ILE A 10 6.75 -15.98 6.60
C ILE A 10 6.03 -15.76 6.29
N SER A 11 5.80 -15.75 6.19
CA SER A 11 4.92 -15.51 5.98
C SER A 11 4.29 -15.18 5.88
N TYR A 12 4.09 -14.93 5.86
CA TYR A 12 3.24 -14.64 5.81
C TYR A 12 2.49 -14.13 5.84
N SER A 13 2.22 -14.09 5.73
CA SER A 13 1.39 -13.63 5.98
C SER A 13 1.03 -12.64 5.78
N TYR A 14 0.46 -12.00 5.70
CA TYR A 14 0.10 -11.05 5.61
C TYR A 14 -0.04 -10.03 6.46
N SER A 15 0.20 -9.90 7.10
CA SER A 15 0.02 -8.83 8.04
C SER A 15 0.96 -7.70 7.71
N SER A 16 0.51 -6.49 7.94
CA SER A 16 1.29 -5.32 7.68
C SER A 16 2.52 -5.29 8.59
N ASN A 17 3.66 -4.87 8.05
CA ASN A 17 4.86 -4.66 8.84
C ASN A 17 4.97 -3.22 9.33
N CYS A 18 3.95 -2.42 9.14
CA CYS A 18 3.99 -1.01 9.48
C CYS A 18 3.65 -0.77 10.94
N ASP A 19 4.23 0.28 11.53
CA ASP A 19 3.89 0.69 12.88
C ASP A 19 2.47 1.23 12.95
N ALA A 20 1.97 1.36 14.17
CA ALA A 20 0.66 1.98 14.38
C ALA A 20 0.68 3.39 13.79
N GLY A 21 -0.41 3.78 13.16
CA GLY A 21 -0.50 5.08 12.51
C GLY A 21 -0.01 5.08 11.09
N TYR A 22 0.40 3.93 10.57
CA TYR A 22 0.85 3.80 9.19
C TYR A 22 -0.02 2.79 8.45
N VAL A 23 -0.03 2.90 7.14
CA VAL A 23 -0.71 1.92 6.29
C VAL A 23 0.28 1.44 5.25
N GLU A 24 0.19 0.16 4.91
CA GLU A 24 1.06 -0.43 3.90
C GLU A 24 0.37 -0.44 2.55
N LEU A 25 1.01 0.17 1.56
CA LEU A 25 0.53 0.15 0.18
C LEU A 25 1.69 -0.26 -0.69
N TRP A 26 1.50 -1.36 -1.47
CA TRP A 26 2.54 -1.89 -2.36
C TRP A 26 3.87 -2.01 -1.63
N GLU A 27 3.82 -2.55 -0.41
CA GLU A 27 5.01 -2.89 0.39
C GLU A 27 5.78 -1.68 0.92
N VAL A 28 5.15 -0.51 0.92
CA VAL A 28 5.73 0.70 1.50
C VAL A 28 4.77 1.23 2.56
N CYS A 29 5.33 1.64 3.70
CA CYS A 29 4.53 2.18 4.80
C CYS A 29 4.39 3.69 4.66
N TYR A 30 3.16 4.17 4.76
CA TYR A 30 2.84 5.59 4.67
C TYR A 30 2.16 6.04 5.94
N GLU A 31 2.61 7.15 6.50
CA GLU A 31 2.01 7.68 7.72
C GLU A 31 0.65 8.28 7.42
N ILE A 32 -0.37 7.86 8.18
CA ILE A 32 -1.75 8.25 7.89
C ILE A 32 -1.97 9.74 8.07
N GLU A 33 -1.41 10.30 9.15
CA GLU A 33 -1.70 11.70 9.49
C GLU A 33 -1.02 12.71 8.57
N THR A 34 0.14 12.36 8.03
CA THR A 34 0.95 13.34 7.32
C THR A 34 1.01 13.13 5.81
N THR A 35 0.52 12.00 5.30
CA THR A 35 0.60 11.74 3.87
C THR A 35 -0.50 12.49 3.14
N THR A 36 -0.10 13.49 2.36
CA THR A 36 -1.04 14.29 1.57
C THR A 36 -0.91 14.06 0.08
N THR A 37 0.21 13.49 -0.36
CA THR A 37 0.51 13.32 -1.78
C THR A 37 1.09 11.94 -2.01
N LEU A 38 0.54 11.21 -2.98
CA LEU A 38 1.11 9.97 -3.45
C LEU A 38 1.31 10.07 -4.96
N ALA A 39 2.54 10.35 -5.37
CA ALA A 39 2.89 10.43 -6.78
C ALA A 39 3.61 9.14 -7.13
N LEU A 40 2.83 8.13 -7.52
CA LEU A 40 3.33 6.78 -7.77
C LEU A 40 3.24 6.38 -9.24
N GLU A 41 3.23 7.35 -10.11
CA GLU A 41 3.19 7.06 -11.55
C GLU A 41 4.50 6.40 -11.99
N TYR A 42 4.43 5.57 -13.02
CA TYR A 42 5.61 4.90 -13.60
C TYR A 42 6.37 4.03 -12.60
N ASN A 43 5.64 3.32 -11.73
CA ASN A 43 6.30 2.52 -10.69
C ASN A 43 6.11 1.01 -10.85
N HIS A 44 5.60 0.58 -11.99
CA HIS A 44 5.40 -0.86 -12.26
C HIS A 44 4.47 -1.53 -11.24
N LEU A 45 3.61 -0.76 -10.62
CA LEU A 45 2.64 -1.32 -9.69
C LEU A 45 1.67 -2.22 -10.43
N SER A 46 1.28 -3.33 -9.82
CA SER A 46 0.39 -4.28 -10.45
C SER A 46 -0.70 -4.71 -9.48
N GLY A 47 -1.65 -5.48 -10.00
CA GLY A 47 -2.77 -5.91 -9.19
C GLY A 47 -3.78 -4.81 -9.03
N SER A 48 -4.62 -4.93 -8.02
CA SER A 48 -5.65 -3.94 -7.78
C SER A 48 -5.18 -2.89 -6.78
N ILE A 49 -5.83 -1.74 -6.82
CA ILE A 49 -5.54 -0.68 -5.86
C ILE A 49 -6.01 -1.15 -4.48
N PRO A 50 -5.13 -1.15 -3.47
CA PRO A 50 -5.55 -1.61 -2.14
C PRO A 50 -6.63 -0.72 -1.55
N THR A 51 -7.61 -1.34 -0.90
CA THR A 51 -8.67 -0.56 -0.24
C THR A 51 -8.12 0.26 0.92
N ASP A 52 -6.99 -0.17 1.48
CA ASP A 52 -6.37 0.55 2.59
C ASP A 52 -5.93 1.96 2.21
N ILE A 53 -5.89 2.28 0.91
CA ILE A 53 -5.58 3.64 0.49
C ILE A 53 -6.59 4.63 1.07
N GLY A 54 -7.80 4.16 1.35
CA GLY A 54 -8.83 5.01 1.95
C GLY A 54 -8.53 5.44 3.38
N LYS A 55 -7.56 4.78 4.03
CA LYS A 55 -7.17 5.18 5.38
C LYS A 55 -6.32 6.44 5.40
N LEU A 56 -5.79 6.84 4.25
CA LEU A 56 -5.00 8.08 4.15
C LEU A 56 -5.95 9.26 4.07
N LYS A 57 -6.49 9.65 5.21
CA LYS A 57 -7.60 10.59 5.28
C LYS A 57 -7.22 12.00 4.88
N ASN A 58 -5.93 12.31 4.87
CA ASN A 58 -5.45 13.64 4.51
C ASN A 58 -4.87 13.68 3.09
N LEU A 59 -5.06 12.62 2.34
CA LEU A 59 -4.54 12.55 0.97
C LEU A 59 -5.31 13.50 0.06
N THR A 60 -4.59 14.39 -0.62
CA THR A 60 -5.20 15.35 -1.53
C THR A 60 -4.77 15.16 -2.97
N TYR A 61 -3.71 14.41 -3.21
CA TYR A 61 -3.22 14.17 -4.57
C TYR A 61 -2.80 12.71 -4.70
N LEU A 62 -3.30 12.05 -5.71
CA LEU A 62 -2.99 10.65 -5.96
C LEU A 62 -2.78 10.46 -7.45
N ALA A 63 -1.58 10.04 -7.83
CA ALA A 63 -1.25 9.75 -9.22
C ALA A 63 -0.78 8.32 -9.32
N LEU A 64 -1.53 7.52 -10.07
CA LEU A 64 -1.24 6.09 -10.25
C LEU A 64 -1.12 5.71 -11.72
N TYR A 65 -1.04 6.68 -12.62
CA TYR A 65 -1.05 6.38 -14.04
C TYR A 65 0.28 5.75 -14.47
N ASN A 66 0.23 5.07 -15.62
CA ASN A 66 1.40 4.40 -16.19
C ASN A 66 1.95 3.32 -15.27
N ASN A 67 1.03 2.54 -14.71
CA ASN A 67 1.32 1.34 -13.96
C ASN A 67 0.53 0.21 -14.61
N LYS A 68 0.58 -0.97 -14.00
CA LYS A 68 -0.14 -2.13 -14.51
C LYS A 68 -1.27 -2.52 -13.60
N LEU A 69 -1.91 -1.53 -13.02
CA LEU A 69 -3.03 -1.75 -12.11
C LEU A 69 -4.26 -2.18 -12.88
N GLU A 70 -5.11 -2.96 -12.23
CA GLU A 70 -6.34 -3.45 -12.84
C GLU A 70 -7.43 -3.52 -11.78
N GLY A 71 -8.65 -3.82 -12.23
CA GLY A 71 -9.78 -3.86 -11.34
C GLY A 71 -10.39 -2.49 -11.15
N GLU A 72 -11.28 -2.41 -10.19
CA GLU A 72 -12.03 -1.19 -9.96
C GLU A 72 -11.31 -0.28 -8.97
N ILE A 73 -11.57 1.01 -9.11
CA ILE A 73 -11.09 1.97 -8.13
C ILE A 73 -11.88 1.74 -6.84
N PRO A 74 -11.18 1.52 -5.70
CA PRO A 74 -11.88 1.29 -4.46
C PRO A 74 -12.77 2.48 -4.10
N LYS A 75 -13.99 2.17 -3.67
CA LYS A 75 -14.92 3.24 -3.27
C LYS A 75 -14.39 4.00 -2.06
N GLU A 76 -13.51 3.39 -1.30
CA GLU A 76 -12.92 4.02 -0.13
C GLU A 76 -12.15 5.28 -0.48
N ILE A 77 -11.66 5.40 -1.73
CA ILE A 77 -10.93 6.59 -2.13
C ILE A 77 -11.82 7.83 -2.11
N GLY A 78 -13.09 7.67 -2.38
CA GLY A 78 -13.99 8.80 -2.48
C GLY A 78 -14.65 9.22 -1.18
N SER A 79 -14.30 8.59 -0.07
CA SER A 79 -14.99 8.89 1.18
C SER A 79 -14.20 9.79 2.10
#